data_5970f18627290ae1b5fada0ebd7f3fd9
#
_entry.id   5970f18627290ae1b5fada0ebd7f3fd9
#
_cell.length_a   1.000
_cell.length_b   1.000
_cell.length_c   1.000
_cell.angle_alpha   90.00
_cell.angle_beta   90.00
_cell.angle_gamma   90.00
#
_symmetry.space_group_name_H-M   'P 1'
#
loop_
_entity.id
_entity.type
_entity.pdbx_description
1 polymer ?
#
loop_
_entity_poly.entity_id
_entity_poly.type
_entity_poly.pdbx_seq_one_letter_code
_entity_poly.pdbx_strand_id
1 'polypeptide(L)'
;MTRTRLRLWTALLTLGGAAVGVTFVPFSVPTASATSGTYHVSQILSGSSLHHTYTVSGSTSTHSEALSDPDDISQWGNDLFVGFQNGVGPQGQASADGNLDSTVVEFTLSGRVLAQWDLTGKTDGVTADPRLGVLATVNEDANSALYLIRPFGPTSDAVTRFSYDKSLPHGGGTDAISIDDGRILISASAPGTNGASAPQATYPAVYSVTLDEFTKTATVTPLFFDESSATVANVGSTKYGASTPLALTDPDSNAVVPFWSPRFAGDFMLTGQGDGVQVYVHGARTSHQTLSVLTLTQSVDDTAWPTNAHGSLFATNSTNDAVDVVKGPFDRNAPIVVVTPCGANSAPATCPAPNFTANYLATLNVTNGTVTPVTVSGSTFVPQGGLAFVAGFTPN
;
A
#
# COMPACT_ATOMS: atom_id res chain seq x y z
N MET A 1 14.32 -41.31 65.84
CA MET A 1 13.64 -42.62 65.73
C MET A 1 12.15 -42.38 65.88
N THR A 2 11.40 -42.50 64.81
CA THR A 2 10.01 -42.99 64.78
C THR A 2 9.52 -42.88 63.35
N ARG A 3 9.31 -43.95 62.68
CA ARG A 3 8.78 -44.05 61.31
C ARG A 3 7.25 -43.99 61.39
N THR A 4 6.62 -43.07 60.68
CA THR A 4 5.18 -43.10 60.47
C THR A 4 4.90 -43.46 59.01
N ARG A 5 4.17 -44.55 58.82
CA ARG A 5 3.73 -45.08 57.53
C ARG A 5 2.48 -44.39 57.07
N LEU A 6 2.51 -43.78 55.84
CA LEU A 6 1.33 -43.22 55.18
C LEU A 6 0.66 -44.29 54.33
N ARG A 7 -0.62 -44.55 54.55
CA ARG A 7 -1.45 -45.49 53.80
C ARG A 7 -2.00 -44.81 52.56
N LEU A 8 -1.74 -45.38 51.37
CA LEU A 8 -2.43 -45.02 50.12
C LEU A 8 -3.86 -45.52 50.16
N TRP A 9 -4.81 -44.63 49.88
CA TRP A 9 -6.17 -44.95 49.49
C TRP A 9 -6.30 -44.76 47.97
N THR A 10 -6.61 -45.88 47.28
CA THR A 10 -6.92 -45.87 45.85
C THR A 10 -8.42 -45.65 45.70
N ALA A 11 -8.84 -44.50 45.19
CA ALA A 11 -10.23 -44.24 44.80
C ALA A 11 -10.35 -44.45 43.29
N LEU A 12 -11.13 -45.45 42.88
CA LEU A 12 -11.55 -45.67 41.48
C LEU A 12 -12.66 -44.65 41.15
N LEU A 13 -12.36 -43.69 40.26
CA LEU A 13 -13.38 -42.89 39.63
C LEU A 13 -13.66 -43.47 38.26
N THR A 14 -14.85 -44.01 38.06
CA THR A 14 -15.41 -44.35 36.75
C THR A 14 -15.95 -43.08 36.12
N LEU A 15 -15.24 -42.52 35.12
CA LEU A 15 -15.76 -41.44 34.26
C LEU A 15 -16.65 -42.04 33.16
N GLY A 16 -17.95 -41.84 33.28
CA GLY A 16 -18.88 -42.03 32.17
C GLY A 16 -18.65 -40.95 31.11
N GLY A 17 -18.16 -41.37 29.95
CA GLY A 17 -17.96 -40.48 28.78
C GLY A 17 -19.31 -40.14 28.12
N ALA A 18 -19.80 -38.94 28.32
CA ALA A 18 -20.81 -38.36 27.44
C ALA A 18 -20.09 -37.75 26.24
N ALA A 19 -20.21 -38.36 25.07
CA ALA A 19 -19.76 -37.79 23.80
C ALA A 19 -20.65 -36.62 23.45
N VAL A 20 -20.16 -35.40 23.67
CA VAL A 20 -20.77 -34.19 23.15
C VAL A 20 -20.39 -34.12 21.66
N GLY A 21 -21.33 -34.46 20.79
CA GLY A 21 -21.18 -34.30 19.38
C GLY A 21 -21.14 -32.77 19.03
N VAL A 22 -19.95 -32.25 18.76
CA VAL A 22 -19.80 -30.92 18.20
C VAL A 22 -20.19 -31.01 16.73
N THR A 23 -21.40 -30.58 16.40
CA THR A 23 -21.81 -30.35 15.02
C THR A 23 -21.09 -29.12 14.52
N PHE A 24 -20.09 -29.30 13.68
CA PHE A 24 -19.53 -28.22 12.88
C PHE A 24 -20.59 -27.73 11.89
N VAL A 25 -21.17 -26.58 12.17
CA VAL A 25 -21.94 -25.83 11.16
C VAL A 25 -20.89 -25.22 10.22
N PRO A 26 -20.88 -25.55 8.93
CA PRO A 26 -19.96 -24.90 8.02
C PRO A 26 -20.32 -23.40 7.95
N PHE A 27 -19.43 -22.55 8.40
CA PHE A 27 -19.53 -21.12 8.11
C PHE A 27 -19.42 -20.97 6.61
N SER A 28 -20.52 -20.64 5.94
CA SER A 28 -20.48 -20.19 4.55
C SER A 28 -19.88 -18.79 4.56
N VAL A 29 -18.61 -18.68 4.15
CA VAL A 29 -18.01 -17.39 3.83
C VAL A 29 -18.80 -16.79 2.68
N PRO A 30 -19.38 -15.59 2.81
CA PRO A 30 -20.08 -14.96 1.70
C PRO A 30 -19.08 -14.82 0.54
N THR A 31 -19.38 -15.46 -0.58
CA THR A 31 -18.68 -15.21 -1.84
C THR A 31 -19.03 -13.79 -2.25
N ALA A 32 -18.02 -12.92 -2.32
CA ALA A 32 -18.19 -11.60 -2.92
C ALA A 32 -18.71 -11.79 -4.34
N SER A 33 -19.97 -11.45 -4.58
CA SER A 33 -20.53 -11.37 -5.92
C SER A 33 -20.01 -10.09 -6.52
N ALA A 34 -19.29 -10.17 -7.63
CA ALA A 34 -18.95 -8.99 -8.41
C ALA A 34 -20.26 -8.24 -8.70
N THR A 35 -20.39 -7.02 -8.20
CA THR A 35 -21.53 -6.16 -8.50
C THR A 35 -21.48 -5.84 -9.98
N SER A 36 -22.42 -6.37 -10.77
CA SER A 36 -22.52 -6.07 -12.20
C SER A 36 -23.04 -4.62 -12.34
N GLY A 37 -22.14 -3.68 -12.51
CA GLY A 37 -22.45 -2.28 -12.71
C GLY A 37 -21.31 -1.55 -13.40
N THR A 38 -21.63 -0.41 -14.00
CA THR A 38 -20.64 0.45 -14.65
C THR A 38 -20.14 1.48 -13.65
N TYR A 39 -18.83 1.60 -13.56
CA TYR A 39 -18.16 2.67 -12.82
C TYR A 39 -18.02 3.89 -13.73
N HIS A 40 -18.33 5.07 -13.22
CA HIS A 40 -18.27 6.34 -13.96
C HIS A 40 -17.09 7.16 -13.46
N VAL A 41 -16.23 7.58 -14.40
CA VAL A 41 -15.03 8.35 -14.12
C VAL A 41 -15.19 9.77 -14.61
N SER A 42 -14.78 10.73 -13.78
CA SER A 42 -14.65 12.15 -14.15
C SER A 42 -13.42 12.74 -13.49
N GLN A 43 -12.70 13.57 -14.23
CA GLN A 43 -11.52 14.27 -13.73
C GLN A 43 -11.93 15.32 -12.70
N ILE A 44 -11.19 15.42 -11.60
CA ILE A 44 -11.44 16.38 -10.53
C ILE A 44 -10.27 17.33 -10.29
N LEU A 45 -9.04 16.89 -10.59
CA LEU A 45 -7.84 17.71 -10.52
C LEU A 45 -7.00 17.46 -11.76
N SER A 46 -6.43 18.52 -12.36
CA SER A 46 -5.51 18.44 -13.49
C SER A 46 -4.16 18.98 -13.09
N GLY A 47 -3.13 18.17 -13.13
CA GLY A 47 -1.73 18.57 -12.93
C GLY A 47 -1.29 19.58 -13.97
N SER A 48 -1.74 19.43 -15.22
CA SER A 48 -1.40 20.37 -16.30
C SER A 48 -1.91 21.80 -16.07
N SER A 49 -2.85 22.02 -15.15
CA SER A 49 -3.33 23.34 -14.74
C SER A 49 -2.62 23.91 -13.52
N LEU A 50 -1.78 23.12 -12.87
CA LEU A 50 -0.99 23.47 -11.69
C LEU A 50 0.47 23.60 -12.11
N HIS A 51 1.20 24.45 -11.41
CA HIS A 51 2.61 24.68 -11.70
C HIS A 51 3.40 24.73 -10.40
N HIS A 52 4.59 24.17 -10.44
CA HIS A 52 5.60 24.41 -9.43
C HIS A 52 6.79 25.18 -10.01
N THR A 53 7.71 25.59 -9.15
CA THR A 53 8.90 26.29 -9.56
C THR A 53 10.13 25.60 -8.98
N TYR A 54 11.15 25.40 -9.82
CA TYR A 54 12.39 24.73 -9.42
C TYR A 54 13.62 25.48 -9.94
N THR A 55 14.77 25.12 -9.40
CA THR A 55 16.05 25.65 -9.85
C THR A 55 16.93 24.49 -10.33
N VAL A 56 17.37 24.54 -11.56
CA VAL A 56 18.30 23.53 -12.11
C VAL A 56 19.64 23.59 -11.36
N SER A 57 20.18 22.44 -10.99
CA SER A 57 21.44 22.32 -10.26
C SER A 57 22.57 23.09 -10.97
N GLY A 58 23.25 23.96 -10.25
CA GLY A 58 24.32 24.83 -10.79
C GLY A 58 23.84 26.07 -11.54
N SER A 59 22.52 26.31 -11.61
CA SER A 59 21.89 27.51 -12.16
C SER A 59 21.36 28.40 -11.04
N THR A 60 21.17 29.68 -11.34
CA THR A 60 20.43 30.65 -10.49
C THR A 60 19.05 30.97 -11.08
N SER A 61 18.73 30.41 -12.25
CA SER A 61 17.48 30.67 -12.93
C SER A 61 16.37 29.78 -12.36
N THR A 62 15.25 30.40 -12.04
CA THR A 62 14.02 29.69 -11.65
C THR A 62 13.26 29.32 -12.92
N HIS A 63 12.81 28.09 -12.97
CA HIS A 63 11.97 27.52 -14.02
C HIS A 63 10.60 27.24 -13.44
N SER A 64 9.59 27.13 -14.29
CA SER A 64 8.22 26.73 -13.90
C SER A 64 7.70 25.73 -14.90
N GLU A 65 7.16 24.62 -14.39
CA GLU A 65 6.53 23.59 -15.22
C GLU A 65 5.19 23.14 -14.63
N ALA A 66 4.37 22.50 -15.46
CA ALA A 66 3.12 21.89 -15.03
C ALA A 66 3.42 20.62 -14.23
N LEU A 67 2.56 20.29 -13.29
CA LEU A 67 2.67 19.05 -12.53
C LEU A 67 2.33 17.85 -13.41
N SER A 68 3.10 16.77 -13.28
CA SER A 68 2.94 15.54 -14.04
C SER A 68 3.17 14.29 -13.19
N ASP A 69 2.76 13.17 -13.74
CA ASP A 69 2.95 11.83 -13.18
C ASP A 69 2.44 11.73 -11.73
N PRO A 70 1.09 11.91 -11.48
CA PRO A 70 0.53 11.68 -10.15
C PRO A 70 0.61 10.19 -9.81
N ASP A 71 1.03 9.87 -8.60
CA ASP A 71 1.24 8.51 -8.13
C ASP A 71 0.36 8.20 -6.93
N ASP A 72 0.81 8.34 -5.70
CA ASP A 72 0.04 7.97 -4.51
C ASP A 72 -0.89 9.10 -4.03
N ILE A 73 -1.98 8.72 -3.35
CA ILE A 73 -3.00 9.63 -2.84
C ILE A 73 -3.50 9.20 -1.47
N SER A 74 -3.60 10.13 -0.53
CA SER A 74 -4.10 9.89 0.82
C SER A 74 -5.16 10.90 1.24
N GLN A 75 -5.99 10.53 2.23
CA GLN A 75 -7.06 11.36 2.75
C GLN A 75 -6.81 11.79 4.20
N TRP A 76 -7.07 13.07 4.49
CA TRP A 76 -7.17 13.58 5.87
C TRP A 76 -8.41 14.49 6.00
N GLY A 77 -9.42 14.00 6.71
CA GLY A 77 -10.69 14.73 6.84
C GLY A 77 -11.41 14.90 5.51
N ASN A 78 -11.58 16.14 5.07
CA ASN A 78 -12.22 16.48 3.79
C ASN A 78 -11.19 16.86 2.71
N ASP A 79 -9.93 16.68 2.97
CA ASP A 79 -8.86 17.03 2.06
C ASP A 79 -8.10 15.79 1.62
N LEU A 80 -7.57 15.86 0.40
CA LEU A 80 -6.76 14.83 -0.23
C LEU A 80 -5.36 15.37 -0.48
N PHE A 81 -4.38 14.49 -0.40
CA PHE A 81 -2.98 14.76 -0.65
C PHE A 81 -2.50 13.82 -1.74
N VAL A 82 -1.95 14.35 -2.81
CA VAL A 82 -1.45 13.57 -3.95
C VAL A 82 -0.01 13.96 -4.26
N GLY A 83 0.85 12.96 -4.51
CA GLY A 83 2.22 13.15 -4.97
C GLY A 83 2.27 13.20 -6.50
N PHE A 84 2.85 14.28 -7.05
CA PHE A 84 3.20 14.38 -8.47
C PHE A 84 4.71 14.21 -8.61
N GLN A 85 5.15 13.26 -9.40
CA GLN A 85 6.57 12.90 -9.54
C GLN A 85 7.35 13.86 -10.43
N ASN A 86 6.67 14.62 -11.31
CA ASN A 86 7.23 15.67 -12.20
C ASN A 86 8.42 15.18 -13.03
N GLY A 87 8.38 13.93 -13.49
CA GLY A 87 9.44 13.33 -14.31
C GLY A 87 10.76 13.07 -13.60
N VAL A 88 10.83 13.22 -12.26
CA VAL A 88 12.00 12.86 -11.46
C VAL A 88 12.22 11.35 -11.51
N GLY A 89 13.47 10.92 -11.67
CA GLY A 89 13.80 9.51 -11.80
C GLY A 89 13.81 8.75 -10.47
N PRO A 90 13.72 7.41 -10.50
CA PRO A 90 13.50 6.55 -9.31
C PRO A 90 14.66 6.55 -8.30
N GLN A 91 15.83 7.07 -8.66
CA GLN A 91 16.96 7.27 -7.76
C GLN A 91 17.18 8.75 -7.39
N GLY A 92 16.21 9.62 -7.68
CA GLY A 92 16.30 11.06 -7.55
C GLY A 92 17.05 11.74 -8.70
N GLN A 93 17.13 11.10 -9.88
CA GLN A 93 17.72 11.73 -11.06
C GLN A 93 16.82 12.85 -11.55
N ALA A 94 17.44 13.93 -12.01
CA ALA A 94 16.72 15.04 -12.58
C ALA A 94 15.83 14.61 -13.76
N SER A 95 14.66 15.25 -13.90
CA SER A 95 13.82 15.17 -15.10
C SER A 95 14.62 15.64 -16.34
N ALA A 96 14.02 15.47 -17.50
CA ALA A 96 14.63 15.92 -18.77
C ALA A 96 14.95 17.43 -18.78
N ASP A 97 14.19 18.23 -18.04
CA ASP A 97 14.34 19.69 -17.94
C ASP A 97 15.22 20.13 -16.76
N GLY A 98 15.75 19.15 -16.00
CA GLY A 98 16.67 19.37 -14.89
C GLY A 98 15.99 19.63 -13.55
N ASN A 99 14.68 19.36 -13.43
CA ASN A 99 13.94 19.37 -12.18
C ASN A 99 14.34 18.18 -11.30
N LEU A 100 14.50 18.40 -9.99
CA LEU A 100 14.83 17.38 -8.97
C LEU A 100 13.68 17.18 -7.96
N ASP A 101 12.57 17.91 -8.11
CA ASP A 101 11.56 18.00 -7.10
C ASP A 101 10.22 17.41 -7.57
N SER A 102 9.65 16.51 -6.76
CA SER A 102 8.24 16.16 -6.83
C SER A 102 7.41 17.20 -6.08
N THR A 103 6.10 17.19 -6.28
CA THR A 103 5.19 18.11 -5.59
C THR A 103 4.04 17.36 -4.93
N VAL A 104 3.87 17.53 -3.61
CA VAL A 104 2.65 17.08 -2.91
C VAL A 104 1.62 18.20 -2.96
N VAL A 105 0.42 17.91 -3.43
CA VAL A 105 -0.70 18.84 -3.54
C VAL A 105 -1.80 18.48 -2.56
N GLU A 106 -2.22 19.45 -1.75
CA GLU A 106 -3.43 19.37 -0.92
C GLU A 106 -4.60 19.98 -1.69
N PHE A 107 -5.73 19.26 -1.76
CA PHE A 107 -6.94 19.73 -2.39
C PHE A 107 -8.19 19.18 -1.72
N THR A 108 -9.30 19.92 -1.84
CA THR A 108 -10.58 19.47 -1.30
C THR A 108 -11.18 18.35 -2.14
N LEU A 109 -12.12 17.60 -1.60
CA LEU A 109 -12.88 16.58 -2.33
C LEU A 109 -13.59 17.09 -3.60
N SER A 110 -13.73 18.41 -3.77
CA SER A 110 -14.26 19.05 -4.98
C SER A 110 -13.18 19.55 -5.95
N GLY A 111 -11.92 19.23 -5.73
CA GLY A 111 -10.80 19.58 -6.62
C GLY A 111 -10.22 20.99 -6.42
N ARG A 112 -10.63 21.74 -5.38
CA ARG A 112 -10.04 23.05 -5.08
C ARG A 112 -8.71 22.88 -4.38
N VAL A 113 -7.61 23.28 -5.01
CA VAL A 113 -6.26 23.27 -4.43
C VAL A 113 -6.18 24.19 -3.22
N LEU A 114 -5.55 23.72 -2.16
CA LEU A 114 -5.35 24.42 -0.90
C LEU A 114 -3.88 24.80 -0.70
N ALA A 115 -2.95 23.88 -1.00
CA ALA A 115 -1.52 24.08 -0.84
C ALA A 115 -0.73 23.14 -1.75
N GLN A 116 0.57 23.46 -1.93
CA GLN A 116 1.56 22.65 -2.63
C GLN A 116 2.89 22.72 -1.89
N TRP A 117 3.63 21.63 -1.89
CA TRP A 117 4.97 21.51 -1.29
C TRP A 117 5.88 20.71 -2.20
N ASP A 118 7.02 21.27 -2.55
CA ASP A 118 8.04 20.59 -3.34
C ASP A 118 8.94 19.76 -2.41
N LEU A 119 9.25 18.54 -2.85
CA LEU A 119 10.08 17.56 -2.15
C LEU A 119 11.18 17.10 -3.10
N THR A 120 12.44 17.26 -2.71
CA THR A 120 13.54 16.78 -3.55
C THR A 120 13.58 15.25 -3.62
N GLY A 121 13.45 14.70 -4.81
CA GLY A 121 13.35 13.28 -5.13
C GLY A 121 12.04 12.91 -5.80
N LYS A 122 11.95 11.69 -6.29
CA LYS A 122 10.72 11.09 -6.86
C LYS A 122 9.82 10.64 -5.71
N THR A 123 8.65 11.23 -5.56
CA THR A 123 7.66 10.81 -4.55
C THR A 123 6.95 9.54 -5.01
N ASP A 124 6.90 8.52 -4.14
CA ASP A 124 6.13 7.31 -4.35
C ASP A 124 5.01 7.18 -3.31
N GLY A 125 5.33 6.94 -2.04
CA GLY A 125 4.30 6.80 -1.01
C GLY A 125 3.90 8.14 -0.39
N VAL A 126 2.59 8.37 -0.21
CA VAL A 126 2.02 9.51 0.51
C VAL A 126 0.96 9.02 1.50
N THR A 127 1.12 9.31 2.79
CA THR A 127 0.10 8.99 3.79
C THR A 127 -0.17 10.17 4.71
N ALA A 128 -1.40 10.34 5.14
CA ALA A 128 -1.83 11.42 6.00
C ALA A 128 -2.35 10.90 7.35
N ASP A 129 -1.81 11.41 8.45
CA ASP A 129 -2.23 11.10 9.83
C ASP A 129 -2.49 12.38 10.61
N PRO A 130 -3.67 12.51 11.27
CA PRO A 130 -4.03 13.73 12.00
C PRO A 130 -3.09 14.10 13.14
N ARG A 131 -2.28 13.16 13.64
CA ARG A 131 -1.35 13.38 14.76
C ARG A 131 0.06 13.73 14.30
N LEU A 132 0.47 13.21 13.13
CA LEU A 132 1.82 13.39 12.60
C LEU A 132 1.88 14.49 11.53
N GLY A 133 0.93 14.51 10.62
CA GLY A 133 0.95 15.32 9.41
C GLY A 133 0.87 14.44 8.17
N VAL A 134 1.35 14.94 7.03
CA VAL A 134 1.48 14.15 5.80
C VAL A 134 2.90 13.66 5.67
N LEU A 135 3.06 12.38 5.51
CA LEU A 135 4.35 11.72 5.31
C LEU A 135 4.47 11.32 3.85
N ALA A 136 5.67 11.49 3.29
CA ALA A 136 5.98 11.08 1.92
C ALA A 136 7.35 10.41 1.86
N THR A 137 7.44 9.26 1.18
CA THR A 137 8.69 8.64 0.78
C THR A 137 9.14 9.19 -0.56
N VAL A 138 10.44 9.22 -0.80
CA VAL A 138 11.01 9.61 -2.09
C VAL A 138 12.12 8.65 -2.50
N ASN A 139 12.23 8.39 -3.79
CA ASN A 139 13.25 7.57 -4.46
C ASN A 139 13.12 6.07 -4.17
N GLU A 140 12.34 5.40 -4.97
CA GLU A 140 12.04 3.96 -4.85
C GLU A 140 13.23 3.03 -5.08
N ASP A 141 14.20 3.40 -5.92
CA ASP A 141 15.34 2.53 -6.27
C ASP A 141 16.59 2.75 -5.42
N ALA A 142 16.88 4.00 -5.02
CA ALA A 142 18.07 4.35 -4.25
C ALA A 142 17.96 5.74 -3.61
N ASN A 143 18.80 6.00 -2.60
CA ASN A 143 18.90 7.32 -1.95
C ASN A 143 17.58 7.84 -1.37
N SER A 144 16.75 6.95 -0.89
CA SER A 144 15.46 7.31 -0.33
C SER A 144 15.58 8.19 0.91
N ALA A 145 14.57 9.00 1.12
CA ALA A 145 14.36 9.81 2.31
C ALA A 145 12.87 9.83 2.66
N LEU A 146 12.59 10.26 3.89
CA LEU A 146 11.24 10.47 4.37
C LEU A 146 11.01 11.95 4.59
N TYR A 147 9.88 12.46 4.13
CA TYR A 147 9.45 13.83 4.38
C TYR A 147 8.23 13.84 5.31
N LEU A 148 8.18 14.85 6.16
CA LEU A 148 7.02 15.20 6.96
C LEU A 148 6.56 16.59 6.58
N ILE A 149 5.31 16.70 6.11
CA ILE A 149 4.64 17.95 5.78
C ILE A 149 3.63 18.25 6.90
N ARG A 150 3.64 19.51 7.39
CA ARG A 150 2.67 20.03 8.37
C ARG A 150 1.79 21.08 7.71
N PRO A 151 0.63 20.69 7.14
CA PRO A 151 -0.21 21.59 6.35
C PRO A 151 -0.67 22.83 7.14
N PHE A 152 -0.85 22.70 8.44
CA PHE A 152 -1.36 23.76 9.33
C PHE A 152 -0.28 24.44 10.16
N GLY A 153 0.99 24.12 9.91
CA GLY A 153 2.14 24.73 10.60
C GLY A 153 2.59 26.06 9.98
N PRO A 154 3.57 26.75 10.60
CA PRO A 154 4.23 27.87 9.98
C PRO A 154 4.87 27.45 8.64
N THR A 155 4.74 28.29 7.60
CA THR A 155 5.26 27.97 6.26
C THR A 155 6.76 27.72 6.22
N SER A 156 7.54 28.34 7.12
CA SER A 156 8.99 28.10 7.23
C SER A 156 9.36 26.67 7.67
N ASP A 157 8.47 25.99 8.38
CA ASP A 157 8.71 24.67 8.97
C ASP A 157 7.74 23.63 8.42
N ALA A 158 7.03 23.96 7.32
CA ALA A 158 6.00 23.12 6.77
C ALA A 158 6.55 21.77 6.28
N VAL A 159 7.78 21.74 5.75
CA VAL A 159 8.41 20.53 5.22
C VAL A 159 9.66 20.19 6.00
N THR A 160 9.75 18.96 6.48
CA THR A 160 10.95 18.45 7.15
C THR A 160 11.41 17.18 6.46
N ARG A 161 12.67 17.16 6.00
CA ARG A 161 13.30 15.97 5.46
C ARG A 161 13.99 15.19 6.57
N PHE A 162 13.79 13.87 6.58
CA PHE A 162 14.48 12.92 7.46
C PHE A 162 15.38 12.02 6.64
N SER A 163 16.60 11.77 7.14
CA SER A 163 17.47 10.74 6.61
C SER A 163 17.35 9.48 7.43
N TYR A 164 17.44 8.32 6.79
CA TYR A 164 17.46 7.05 7.53
C TYR A 164 18.73 6.93 8.38
N ASP A 165 18.61 6.29 9.55
CA ASP A 165 19.69 6.13 10.55
C ASP A 165 20.84 5.24 10.05
N LYS A 166 20.63 4.52 8.97
CA LYS A 166 21.60 3.62 8.33
C LYS A 166 21.35 3.52 6.83
N SER A 167 22.35 3.08 6.09
CA SER A 167 22.17 2.69 4.70
C SER A 167 21.21 1.53 4.58
N LEU A 168 20.22 1.67 3.74
CA LEU A 168 19.28 0.60 3.43
C LEU A 168 19.88 -0.33 2.36
N PRO A 169 19.52 -1.62 2.35
CA PRO A 169 19.95 -2.55 1.30
C PRO A 169 19.58 -2.06 -0.11
N HIS A 170 20.26 -2.59 -1.11
CA HIS A 170 19.98 -2.35 -2.55
C HIS A 170 19.93 -0.87 -2.96
N GLY A 171 20.86 -0.07 -2.43
CA GLY A 171 20.94 1.35 -2.74
C GLY A 171 20.00 2.23 -1.91
N GLY A 172 19.12 1.62 -1.11
CA GLY A 172 18.31 2.32 -0.12
C GLY A 172 16.97 2.85 -0.65
N GLY A 173 16.34 2.13 -1.57
CA GLY A 173 15.00 2.45 -2.05
C GLY A 173 13.91 2.16 -1.01
N THR A 174 12.88 3.00 -0.98
CA THR A 174 11.64 2.79 -0.22
C THR A 174 10.46 3.29 -1.04
N ASP A 175 9.34 2.64 -0.88
CA ASP A 175 8.14 2.82 -1.68
C ASP A 175 6.98 3.32 -0.81
N ALA A 176 5.81 2.73 -0.91
CA ALA A 176 4.61 3.13 -0.20
C ALA A 176 4.76 3.20 1.32
N ILE A 177 3.93 4.03 1.92
CA ILE A 177 3.94 4.33 3.35
C ILE A 177 2.52 4.31 3.92
N SER A 178 2.34 3.69 5.07
CA SER A 178 1.09 3.74 5.82
C SER A 178 1.30 3.88 7.32
N ILE A 179 0.22 4.18 8.04
CA ILE A 179 0.21 4.30 9.50
C ILE A 179 -0.65 3.19 10.11
N ASP A 180 -0.02 2.30 10.88
CA ASP A 180 -0.69 1.26 11.66
C ASP A 180 -0.64 1.59 13.16
N ASP A 181 -1.75 2.00 13.74
CA ASP A 181 -1.89 2.38 15.16
C ASP A 181 -0.77 3.35 15.62
N GLY A 182 -0.52 4.39 14.80
CA GLY A 182 0.50 5.42 15.06
C GLY A 182 1.93 5.00 14.74
N ARG A 183 2.12 3.84 14.13
CA ARG A 183 3.42 3.36 13.66
C ARG A 183 3.55 3.62 12.17
N ILE A 184 4.64 4.19 11.76
CA ILE A 184 4.97 4.40 10.36
C ILE A 184 5.53 3.08 9.82
N LEU A 185 4.93 2.56 8.74
CA LEU A 185 5.35 1.37 8.02
C LEU A 185 5.66 1.76 6.58
N ILE A 186 6.83 1.35 6.07
CA ILE A 186 7.32 1.71 4.73
C ILE A 186 7.74 0.43 4.01
N SER A 187 7.29 0.26 2.78
CA SER A 187 7.74 -0.82 1.90
C SER A 187 9.20 -0.58 1.50
N ALA A 188 9.99 -1.65 1.45
CA ALA A 188 11.34 -1.61 0.93
C ALA A 188 11.29 -1.95 -0.55
N SER A 189 11.37 -0.96 -1.42
CA SER A 189 11.38 -1.21 -2.86
C SER A 189 12.47 -2.21 -3.25
N ALA A 190 12.14 -3.15 -4.12
CA ALA A 190 13.04 -4.10 -4.76
C ALA A 190 14.07 -4.81 -3.83
N PRO A 191 13.70 -5.38 -2.67
CA PRO A 191 14.64 -5.91 -1.69
C PRO A 191 15.48 -7.08 -2.23
N GLY A 192 14.92 -7.91 -3.11
CA GLY A 192 15.57 -9.12 -3.63
C GLY A 192 16.14 -9.00 -5.05
N THR A 193 16.06 -7.84 -5.71
CA THR A 193 16.25 -7.72 -7.15
C THR A 193 17.69 -7.60 -7.61
N ASN A 194 18.69 -7.63 -6.76
CA ASN A 194 20.07 -7.62 -7.25
C ASN A 194 20.45 -8.90 -8.02
N GLY A 195 19.64 -9.16 -9.03
CA GLY A 195 19.74 -10.25 -9.98
C GLY A 195 19.13 -11.54 -9.45
N ALA A 196 18.46 -12.27 -10.31
CA ALA A 196 17.92 -13.61 -10.11
C ALA A 196 18.96 -14.64 -9.58
N SER A 197 20.14 -14.21 -9.25
CA SER A 197 21.26 -14.96 -8.70
C SER A 197 21.81 -14.34 -7.43
N ALA A 198 21.15 -13.32 -6.84
CA ALA A 198 21.55 -12.87 -5.52
C ALA A 198 21.37 -14.04 -4.55
N PRO A 199 22.44 -14.55 -3.95
CA PRO A 199 22.29 -15.65 -3.03
C PRO A 199 21.59 -15.10 -1.78
N GLN A 200 20.38 -15.55 -1.53
CA GLN A 200 19.71 -15.68 -0.23
C GLN A 200 20.16 -14.77 0.92
N ALA A 201 20.52 -13.54 0.64
CA ALA A 201 20.57 -12.55 1.69
C ALA A 201 19.11 -12.18 1.97
N THR A 202 18.67 -12.35 3.20
CA THR A 202 17.34 -11.97 3.64
C THR A 202 17.31 -10.47 3.79
N TYR A 203 16.50 -9.78 3.00
CA TYR A 203 16.37 -8.32 3.04
C TYR A 203 15.03 -7.91 3.67
N PRO A 204 14.97 -6.78 4.39
CA PRO A 204 13.69 -6.27 4.87
C PRO A 204 12.74 -6.00 3.70
N ALA A 205 11.52 -6.52 3.77
CA ALA A 205 10.44 -6.19 2.84
C ALA A 205 9.63 -4.98 3.31
N VAL A 206 9.54 -4.79 4.63
CA VAL A 206 8.87 -3.65 5.25
C VAL A 206 9.70 -3.17 6.43
N TYR A 207 9.80 -1.86 6.57
CA TYR A 207 10.37 -1.19 7.72
C TYR A 207 9.30 -0.59 8.61
N SER A 208 9.49 -0.67 9.91
CA SER A 208 8.86 0.22 10.88
C SER A 208 9.78 1.37 11.19
N VAL A 209 9.24 2.58 11.20
CA VAL A 209 10.01 3.82 11.32
C VAL A 209 9.64 4.59 12.58
N THR A 210 10.64 5.16 13.23
CA THR A 210 10.50 6.12 14.32
C THR A 210 11.22 7.40 13.94
N LEU A 211 10.55 8.54 14.05
CA LEU A 211 11.12 9.85 13.72
C LEU A 211 11.75 10.51 14.95
N ASP A 212 12.97 11.02 14.80
CA ASP A 212 13.58 11.96 15.70
C ASP A 212 13.59 13.35 15.04
N GLU A 213 12.67 14.19 15.45
CA GLU A 213 12.52 15.54 14.90
C GLU A 213 13.68 16.48 15.25
N PHE A 214 14.41 16.20 16.30
CA PHE A 214 15.55 17.03 16.70
C PHE A 214 16.76 16.77 15.80
N THR A 215 17.08 15.50 15.58
CA THR A 215 18.22 15.09 14.72
C THR A 215 17.84 14.96 13.23
N LYS A 216 16.55 15.06 12.89
CA LYS A 216 16.01 14.81 11.55
C LYS A 216 16.36 13.41 11.04
N THR A 217 16.30 12.43 11.93
CA THR A 217 16.64 11.04 11.64
C THR A 217 15.39 10.15 11.70
N ALA A 218 15.23 9.30 10.71
CA ALA A 218 14.24 8.23 10.66
C ALA A 218 14.93 6.90 10.99
N THR A 219 14.71 6.39 12.20
CA THR A 219 15.26 5.11 12.63
C THR A 219 14.40 3.98 12.09
N VAL A 220 15.01 3.07 11.31
CA VAL A 220 14.33 1.96 10.67
C VAL A 220 14.60 0.62 11.37
N THR A 221 13.54 -0.18 11.51
CA THR A 221 13.62 -1.55 12.04
C THR A 221 12.81 -2.47 11.12
N PRO A 222 13.36 -3.61 10.67
CA PRO A 222 12.60 -4.56 9.85
C PRO A 222 11.33 -5.02 10.55
N LEU A 223 10.20 -5.03 9.84
CA LEU A 223 8.96 -5.65 10.28
C LEU A 223 8.97 -7.13 9.92
N PHE A 224 9.29 -7.45 8.69
CA PHE A 224 9.56 -8.79 8.17
C PHE A 224 10.47 -8.72 6.95
N PHE A 225 10.90 -9.88 6.44
CA PHE A 225 11.89 -9.98 5.37
C PHE A 225 11.28 -10.61 4.12
N ASP A 226 11.89 -10.37 2.98
CA ASP A 226 11.51 -10.87 1.65
C ASP A 226 11.36 -12.40 1.60
N GLU A 227 12.22 -13.14 2.32
CA GLU A 227 12.21 -14.60 2.43
C GLU A 227 11.45 -15.13 3.68
N SER A 228 10.71 -14.26 4.37
CA SER A 228 9.93 -14.68 5.53
C SER A 228 8.95 -15.79 5.17
N SER A 229 8.71 -16.69 6.11
CA SER A 229 7.73 -17.77 5.95
C SER A 229 6.32 -17.25 6.20
N ALA A 230 5.40 -17.54 5.29
CA ALA A 230 3.99 -17.16 5.38
C ALA A 230 3.07 -18.37 5.18
N THR A 231 1.84 -18.26 5.67
CA THR A 231 0.79 -19.27 5.46
C THR A 231 0.01 -18.95 4.19
N VAL A 232 -0.12 -19.91 3.26
CA VAL A 232 -0.92 -19.76 2.05
C VAL A 232 -2.39 -19.55 2.40
N ALA A 233 -2.93 -18.42 1.98
CA ALA A 233 -4.27 -17.94 2.35
C ALA A 233 -5.35 -18.19 1.29
N ASN A 234 -5.02 -18.64 0.08
CA ASN A 234 -5.98 -18.90 -1.00
C ASN A 234 -6.90 -20.07 -0.68
N VAL A 235 -8.14 -19.80 -0.27
CA VAL A 235 -9.15 -20.85 -0.06
C VAL A 235 -9.45 -21.56 -1.36
N GLY A 236 -9.48 -22.89 -1.33
CA GLY A 236 -9.65 -23.75 -2.51
C GLY A 236 -8.34 -24.15 -3.20
N SER A 237 -7.21 -23.53 -2.82
CA SER A 237 -5.89 -24.01 -3.24
C SER A 237 -5.51 -25.31 -2.54
N THR A 238 -4.83 -26.21 -3.24
CA THR A 238 -4.25 -27.44 -2.66
C THR A 238 -3.17 -27.13 -1.62
N LYS A 239 -2.63 -25.92 -1.62
CA LYS A 239 -1.62 -25.42 -0.67
C LYS A 239 -2.23 -24.63 0.50
N TYR A 240 -3.55 -24.44 0.55
CA TYR A 240 -4.19 -23.66 1.61
C TYR A 240 -3.76 -24.13 3.00
N GLY A 241 -3.33 -23.19 3.84
CA GLY A 241 -2.82 -23.45 5.18
C GLY A 241 -1.38 -23.99 5.24
N ALA A 242 -0.74 -24.26 4.10
CA ALA A 242 0.66 -24.67 4.08
C ALA A 242 1.59 -23.47 4.27
N SER A 243 2.75 -23.71 4.87
CA SER A 243 3.82 -22.71 4.95
C SER A 243 4.59 -22.63 3.63
N THR A 244 4.94 -21.39 3.22
CA THR A 244 5.77 -21.13 2.03
C THR A 244 6.69 -19.94 2.31
N PRO A 245 7.91 -19.87 1.74
CA PRO A 245 8.69 -18.64 1.69
C PRO A 245 7.97 -17.63 0.80
N LEU A 246 8.11 -16.34 1.12
CA LEU A 246 7.49 -15.25 0.36
C LEU A 246 8.21 -15.03 -0.98
N ALA A 247 9.55 -14.97 -0.96
CA ALA A 247 10.41 -14.68 -2.12
C ALA A 247 10.04 -13.37 -2.83
N LEU A 248 9.84 -12.30 -2.05
CA LEU A 248 9.43 -11.00 -2.57
C LEU A 248 10.57 -10.33 -3.33
N THR A 249 10.25 -9.81 -4.51
CA THR A 249 11.19 -9.08 -5.37
C THR A 249 10.82 -7.61 -5.53
N ASP A 250 9.54 -7.28 -5.30
CA ASP A 250 8.97 -5.96 -5.57
C ASP A 250 7.85 -5.64 -4.55
N PRO A 251 8.19 -5.39 -3.28
CA PRO A 251 7.27 -4.80 -2.32
C PRO A 251 6.91 -3.38 -2.76
N ASP A 252 5.63 -3.13 -2.85
CA ASP A 252 5.08 -1.90 -3.41
C ASP A 252 4.05 -1.31 -2.44
N SER A 253 2.80 -1.09 -2.85
CA SER A 253 1.79 -0.46 -2.03
C SER A 253 1.50 -1.19 -0.73
N ASN A 254 1.11 -0.45 0.28
CA ASN A 254 0.75 -1.01 1.57
C ASN A 254 -0.42 -0.26 2.22
N ALA A 255 -1.19 -0.95 3.05
CA ALA A 255 -2.32 -0.39 3.76
C ALA A 255 -2.63 -1.15 5.03
N VAL A 256 -3.43 -0.57 5.93
CA VAL A 256 -4.05 -1.28 7.03
C VAL A 256 -5.44 -1.74 6.60
N VAL A 257 -5.67 -3.05 6.67
CA VAL A 257 -6.97 -3.65 6.31
C VAL A 257 -8.02 -3.20 7.30
N PRO A 258 -9.14 -2.63 6.85
CA PRO A 258 -10.17 -2.13 7.76
C PRO A 258 -10.81 -3.23 8.60
N PHE A 259 -11.26 -2.90 9.81
CA PHE A 259 -11.88 -3.85 10.74
C PHE A 259 -13.19 -4.50 10.25
N TRP A 260 -13.83 -3.95 9.23
CA TRP A 260 -15.04 -4.53 8.62
C TRP A 260 -14.72 -5.49 7.47
N SER A 261 -13.48 -5.63 7.05
CA SER A 261 -13.10 -6.58 6.01
C SER A 261 -13.49 -8.00 6.42
N PRO A 262 -14.03 -8.82 5.52
CA PRO A 262 -14.42 -10.20 5.83
C PRO A 262 -13.23 -11.11 6.14
N ARG A 263 -12.02 -10.68 5.76
CA ARG A 263 -10.76 -11.37 6.07
C ARG A 263 -9.66 -10.36 6.37
N PHE A 264 -8.69 -10.78 7.13
CA PHE A 264 -7.48 -10.00 7.47
C PHE A 264 -7.78 -8.67 8.18
N ALA A 265 -8.96 -8.54 8.80
CA ALA A 265 -9.40 -7.33 9.45
C ALA A 265 -8.40 -6.84 10.51
N GLY A 266 -7.89 -5.62 10.35
CA GLY A 266 -6.89 -5.03 11.23
C GLY A 266 -5.45 -5.45 10.95
N ASP A 267 -5.19 -6.30 9.97
CA ASP A 267 -3.84 -6.66 9.57
C ASP A 267 -3.19 -5.53 8.74
N PHE A 268 -1.89 -5.41 8.82
CA PHE A 268 -1.14 -4.66 7.82
C PHE A 268 -1.04 -5.49 6.55
N MET A 269 -1.29 -4.88 5.39
CA MET A 269 -1.19 -5.50 4.07
C MET A 269 -0.04 -4.88 3.29
N LEU A 270 0.74 -5.73 2.64
CA LEU A 270 1.73 -5.36 1.64
C LEU A 270 1.36 -5.99 0.31
N THR A 271 1.40 -5.23 -0.77
CA THR A 271 1.35 -5.75 -2.14
C THR A 271 2.77 -6.03 -2.63
N GLY A 272 3.03 -7.25 -3.10
CA GLY A 272 4.21 -7.60 -3.90
C GLY A 272 3.80 -7.55 -5.36
N GLN A 273 3.98 -6.39 -6.00
CA GLN A 273 3.49 -6.11 -7.35
C GLN A 273 4.12 -7.05 -8.37
N GLY A 274 5.45 -7.14 -8.40
CA GLY A 274 6.19 -8.01 -9.32
C GLY A 274 5.95 -9.50 -9.06
N ASP A 275 5.51 -9.87 -7.86
CA ASP A 275 5.31 -11.26 -7.43
C ASP A 275 3.85 -11.71 -7.55
N GLY A 276 2.92 -10.78 -7.80
CA GLY A 276 1.48 -11.05 -7.90
C GLY A 276 0.90 -11.60 -6.59
N VAL A 277 1.28 -11.03 -5.45
CA VAL A 277 0.82 -11.46 -4.13
C VAL A 277 0.42 -10.28 -3.25
N GLN A 278 -0.43 -10.56 -2.25
CA GLN A 278 -0.59 -9.69 -1.09
C GLN A 278 -0.19 -10.46 0.17
N VAL A 279 0.61 -9.81 1.01
CA VAL A 279 1.06 -10.34 2.30
C VAL A 279 0.30 -9.63 3.41
N TYR A 280 -0.32 -10.38 4.30
CA TYR A 280 -1.07 -9.87 5.43
C TYR A 280 -0.33 -10.19 6.72
N VAL A 281 -0.05 -9.16 7.52
CA VAL A 281 0.72 -9.26 8.76
C VAL A 281 -0.24 -9.11 9.94
N HIS A 282 -0.62 -10.24 10.52
CA HIS A 282 -1.43 -10.26 11.73
C HIS A 282 -0.58 -9.93 12.95
N GLY A 283 -1.07 -9.03 13.80
CA GLY A 283 -0.37 -8.64 15.03
C GLY A 283 1.00 -8.03 14.76
N ALA A 284 1.10 -7.15 13.79
CA ALA A 284 2.34 -6.49 13.38
C ALA A 284 3.15 -6.00 14.60
N ARG A 285 4.45 -6.37 14.67
CA ARG A 285 5.39 -6.02 15.75
C ARG A 285 5.03 -6.55 17.15
N THR A 286 4.14 -7.48 17.26
CA THR A 286 3.90 -8.20 18.52
C THR A 286 4.71 -9.50 18.55
N SER A 287 4.83 -10.12 19.73
CA SER A 287 5.43 -11.46 19.87
C SER A 287 4.61 -12.57 19.18
N HIS A 288 3.41 -12.25 18.70
CA HIS A 288 2.49 -13.17 18.03
C HIS A 288 2.32 -12.83 16.54
N GLN A 289 3.24 -12.03 15.97
CA GLN A 289 3.19 -11.69 14.56
C GLN A 289 3.21 -12.96 13.69
N THR A 290 2.26 -13.05 12.77
CA THR A 290 2.19 -14.11 11.76
C THR A 290 1.94 -13.51 10.39
N LEU A 291 2.40 -14.19 9.33
CA LEU A 291 2.26 -13.77 7.96
C LEU A 291 1.33 -14.72 7.21
N SER A 292 0.45 -14.16 6.41
CA SER A 292 -0.36 -14.88 5.43
C SER A 292 -0.07 -14.34 4.05
N VAL A 293 -0.03 -15.19 3.02
CA VAL A 293 0.16 -14.78 1.63
C VAL A 293 -1.02 -15.20 0.80
N LEU A 294 -1.60 -14.23 0.07
CA LEU A 294 -2.67 -14.41 -0.91
C LEU A 294 -2.08 -14.23 -2.31
N THR A 295 -1.95 -15.31 -3.07
CA THR A 295 -1.56 -15.24 -4.48
C THR A 295 -2.71 -14.68 -5.30
N LEU A 296 -2.44 -13.70 -6.14
CA LEU A 296 -3.40 -13.00 -6.97
C LEU A 296 -3.42 -13.57 -8.39
N THR A 297 -4.54 -13.41 -9.10
CA THR A 297 -4.65 -13.82 -10.50
C THR A 297 -4.10 -12.79 -11.48
N GLN A 298 -3.75 -11.59 -11.00
CA GLN A 298 -3.13 -10.50 -11.75
C GLN A 298 -2.14 -9.78 -10.82
N SER A 299 -1.18 -9.08 -11.40
CA SER A 299 -0.35 -8.12 -10.68
C SER A 299 -1.21 -6.93 -10.27
N VAL A 300 -1.09 -6.52 -9.03
CA VAL A 300 -1.83 -5.42 -8.42
C VAL A 300 -0.83 -4.43 -7.87
N ASP A 301 -1.09 -3.17 -8.11
CA ASP A 301 -0.39 -2.05 -7.52
C ASP A 301 -1.11 -1.65 -6.21
N ASP A 302 -2.04 -0.73 -6.20
CA ASP A 302 -2.70 -0.26 -4.98
C ASP A 302 -4.07 -0.90 -4.73
N THR A 303 -4.52 -0.79 -3.47
CA THR A 303 -5.76 -1.40 -2.97
C THR A 303 -6.55 -0.43 -2.10
N ALA A 304 -7.73 -0.02 -2.55
CA ALA A 304 -8.68 0.73 -1.75
C ALA A 304 -9.77 -0.17 -1.17
N TRP A 305 -10.21 0.16 0.05
CA TRP A 305 -11.23 -0.59 0.80
C TRP A 305 -12.51 0.23 0.91
N PRO A 306 -13.54 0.00 0.06
CA PRO A 306 -14.81 0.70 0.17
C PRO A 306 -15.46 0.46 1.54
N THR A 307 -15.89 1.52 2.20
CA THR A 307 -16.56 1.43 3.51
C THR A 307 -18.04 1.14 3.37
N ASN A 308 -18.64 1.51 2.24
CA ASN A 308 -20.05 1.30 1.91
C ASN A 308 -20.28 1.43 0.39
N ALA A 309 -21.50 1.20 -0.06
CA ALA A 309 -21.90 1.30 -1.47
C ALA A 309 -22.00 2.77 -1.98
N HIS A 310 -22.02 3.74 -1.07
CA HIS A 310 -22.21 5.17 -1.38
C HIS A 310 -20.98 5.97 -0.99
N GLY A 311 -20.07 6.10 -1.92
CA GLY A 311 -18.83 6.86 -1.76
C GLY A 311 -18.24 7.19 -3.11
N SER A 312 -17.05 7.73 -3.06
CA SER A 312 -16.24 8.01 -4.25
C SER A 312 -14.86 7.42 -4.04
N LEU A 313 -14.34 6.81 -5.08
CA LEU A 313 -12.93 6.42 -5.15
C LEU A 313 -12.20 7.53 -5.92
N PHE A 314 -11.17 8.09 -5.31
CA PHE A 314 -10.22 8.97 -5.98
C PHE A 314 -9.05 8.11 -6.46
N ALA A 315 -8.63 8.33 -7.69
CA ALA A 315 -7.57 7.55 -8.31
C ALA A 315 -6.64 8.47 -9.09
N THR A 316 -5.36 8.22 -8.99
CA THR A 316 -4.35 8.88 -9.83
C THR A 316 -4.41 8.35 -11.25
N ASN A 317 -4.13 9.21 -12.23
CA ASN A 317 -4.17 8.92 -13.66
C ASN A 317 -2.97 9.58 -14.33
N SER A 318 -1.88 8.82 -14.47
CA SER A 318 -0.62 9.33 -15.03
C SER A 318 -0.71 9.69 -16.52
N THR A 319 -1.59 9.04 -17.28
CA THR A 319 -1.75 9.35 -18.71
C THR A 319 -2.27 10.77 -18.97
N ASN A 320 -3.06 11.29 -18.02
CA ASN A 320 -3.68 12.61 -18.13
C ASN A 320 -3.12 13.62 -17.12
N ASP A 321 -2.09 13.26 -16.36
CA ASP A 321 -1.55 14.05 -15.23
C ASP A 321 -2.68 14.52 -14.30
N ALA A 322 -3.55 13.61 -13.88
CA ALA A 322 -4.80 13.98 -13.25
C ALA A 322 -5.11 13.11 -12.00
N VAL A 323 -5.99 13.65 -11.16
CA VAL A 323 -6.75 12.83 -10.22
C VAL A 323 -8.18 12.73 -10.72
N ASP A 324 -8.67 11.51 -10.84
CA ASP A 324 -10.03 11.20 -11.24
C ASP A 324 -10.87 10.78 -10.03
N VAL A 325 -12.16 11.08 -10.09
CA VAL A 325 -13.16 10.53 -9.17
C VAL A 325 -13.98 9.47 -9.89
N VAL A 326 -14.03 8.29 -9.25
CA VAL A 326 -14.76 7.12 -9.73
C VAL A 326 -15.99 6.91 -8.84
N LYS A 327 -17.16 6.82 -9.46
CA LYS A 327 -18.42 6.47 -8.81
C LYS A 327 -18.91 5.13 -9.35
N GLY A 328 -19.39 4.27 -8.47
CA GLY A 328 -19.82 2.95 -8.91
C GLY A 328 -20.54 2.17 -7.82
N PRO A 329 -20.96 0.96 -8.15
CA PRO A 329 -21.59 0.05 -7.21
C PRO A 329 -20.53 -0.60 -6.32
N PHE A 330 -19.98 0.16 -5.37
CA PHE A 330 -18.96 -0.36 -4.45
C PHE A 330 -19.54 -1.41 -3.50
N ASP A 331 -18.75 -2.43 -3.22
CA ASP A 331 -19.06 -3.44 -2.20
C ASP A 331 -17.97 -3.39 -1.11
N ARG A 332 -18.38 -3.18 0.14
CA ARG A 332 -17.48 -3.19 1.30
C ARG A 332 -16.71 -4.51 1.49
N ASN A 333 -17.18 -5.61 0.89
CA ASN A 333 -16.53 -6.92 0.97
C ASN A 333 -15.58 -7.20 -0.20
N ALA A 334 -15.52 -6.30 -1.18
CA ALA A 334 -14.69 -6.42 -2.36
C ALA A 334 -13.81 -5.17 -2.52
N PRO A 335 -12.55 -5.19 -2.07
CA PRO A 335 -11.61 -4.12 -2.34
C PRO A 335 -11.52 -3.82 -3.83
N ILE A 336 -11.29 -2.56 -4.15
CA ILE A 336 -10.94 -2.12 -5.51
C ILE A 336 -9.42 -2.05 -5.59
N VAL A 337 -8.87 -2.54 -6.68
CA VAL A 337 -7.44 -2.59 -6.93
C VAL A 337 -7.09 -1.97 -8.28
N VAL A 338 -5.92 -1.35 -8.36
CA VAL A 338 -5.27 -1.05 -9.64
C VAL A 338 -4.53 -2.30 -10.10
N VAL A 339 -4.79 -2.71 -11.32
CA VAL A 339 -4.09 -3.83 -11.94
C VAL A 339 -3.06 -3.28 -12.92
N THR A 340 -1.81 -3.68 -12.73
CA THR A 340 -0.71 -3.44 -13.67
C THR A 340 -0.57 -4.69 -14.52
N PRO A 341 -1.06 -4.67 -15.79
CA PRO A 341 -1.08 -5.88 -16.60
C PRO A 341 0.32 -6.31 -16.97
N CYS A 342 0.48 -7.61 -17.04
CA CYS A 342 1.68 -8.25 -17.49
C CYS A 342 2.16 -7.71 -18.85
N GLY A 343 3.38 -7.25 -18.92
CA GLY A 343 4.03 -6.82 -20.15
C GLY A 343 4.61 -5.42 -20.15
N ALA A 344 4.26 -4.59 -19.16
CA ALA A 344 4.88 -3.28 -19.05
C ALA A 344 6.28 -3.34 -18.40
N ASN A 345 6.43 -4.09 -17.31
CA ASN A 345 7.70 -4.13 -16.56
C ASN A 345 7.95 -5.49 -15.86
N SER A 346 8.18 -6.57 -16.59
CA SER A 346 8.58 -7.86 -16.01
C SER A 346 7.49 -8.65 -15.25
N ALA A 347 6.47 -8.99 -15.95
CA ALA A 347 5.42 -9.87 -15.47
C ALA A 347 5.89 -11.26 -15.04
N PRO A 348 5.20 -11.88 -14.08
CA PRO A 348 5.36 -13.29 -13.83
C PRO A 348 5.14 -14.08 -15.12
N ALA A 349 5.87 -15.18 -15.31
CA ALA A 349 5.90 -15.98 -16.53
C ALA A 349 4.54 -16.51 -17.03
N THR A 350 3.46 -16.20 -16.31
CA THR A 350 2.09 -16.61 -16.62
C THR A 350 1.13 -15.43 -16.45
N CYS A 351 1.02 -14.60 -17.47
CA CYS A 351 -0.05 -13.63 -17.55
C CYS A 351 -1.35 -14.28 -18.01
N PRO A 352 -2.41 -14.32 -17.19
CA PRO A 352 -3.70 -14.78 -17.66
C PRO A 352 -4.30 -13.78 -18.67
N ALA A 353 -5.00 -14.33 -19.68
CA ALA A 353 -5.82 -13.51 -20.56
C ALA A 353 -7.05 -12.93 -19.80
N PRO A 354 -7.55 -11.73 -20.16
CA PRO A 354 -7.20 -10.97 -21.35
C PRO A 354 -5.92 -10.15 -21.17
N ASN A 355 -5.14 -10.04 -22.26
CA ASN A 355 -3.96 -9.19 -22.28
C ASN A 355 -4.40 -7.73 -22.37
N PHE A 356 -4.60 -7.08 -21.24
CA PHE A 356 -4.71 -5.63 -21.19
C PHE A 356 -3.33 -5.01 -21.44
N THR A 357 -3.30 -3.92 -22.20
CA THR A 357 -2.06 -3.18 -22.50
C THR A 357 -1.87 -1.96 -21.64
N ALA A 358 -2.85 -1.61 -20.82
CA ALA A 358 -2.85 -0.47 -19.90
C ALA A 358 -3.44 -0.88 -18.55
N ASN A 359 -3.08 -0.16 -17.50
CA ASN A 359 -3.62 -0.35 -16.17
C ASN A 359 -5.14 -0.18 -16.14
N TYR A 360 -5.80 -0.88 -15.24
CA TYR A 360 -7.25 -0.85 -15.10
C TYR A 360 -7.69 -1.11 -13.65
N LEU A 361 -8.93 -0.73 -13.32
CA LEU A 361 -9.54 -1.08 -12.03
C LEU A 361 -10.16 -2.47 -12.06
N ALA A 362 -10.05 -3.15 -10.93
CA ALA A 362 -10.66 -4.44 -10.69
C ALA A 362 -11.20 -4.57 -9.26
N THR A 363 -12.05 -5.55 -9.02
CA THR A 363 -12.38 -6.01 -7.66
C THR A 363 -11.50 -7.19 -7.27
N LEU A 364 -11.11 -7.24 -6.00
CA LEU A 364 -10.34 -8.35 -5.44
C LEU A 364 -11.21 -9.22 -4.54
N ASN A 365 -11.20 -10.52 -4.78
CA ASN A 365 -11.74 -11.50 -3.85
C ASN A 365 -10.66 -11.91 -2.84
N VAL A 366 -10.71 -11.36 -1.64
CA VAL A 366 -9.74 -11.63 -0.56
C VAL A 366 -9.76 -13.07 -0.03
N THR A 367 -10.71 -13.89 -0.48
CA THR A 367 -10.80 -15.30 -0.08
C THR A 367 -9.87 -16.19 -0.89
N ASN A 368 -9.75 -15.92 -2.19
CA ASN A 368 -9.03 -16.80 -3.11
C ASN A 368 -8.04 -16.07 -4.04
N GLY A 369 -7.94 -14.73 -3.97
CA GLY A 369 -7.02 -13.93 -4.78
C GLY A 369 -7.50 -13.67 -6.21
N THR A 370 -8.77 -13.96 -6.53
CA THR A 370 -9.30 -13.67 -7.87
C THR A 370 -9.47 -12.17 -8.04
N VAL A 371 -8.86 -11.63 -9.08
CA VAL A 371 -8.97 -10.24 -9.54
C VAL A 371 -9.92 -10.20 -10.74
N THR A 372 -10.99 -9.40 -10.64
CA THR A 372 -12.03 -9.33 -11.68
C THR A 372 -12.16 -7.89 -12.20
N PRO A 373 -11.87 -7.63 -13.49
CA PRO A 373 -11.99 -6.30 -14.07
C PRO A 373 -13.36 -5.68 -13.87
N VAL A 374 -13.42 -4.36 -13.61
CA VAL A 374 -14.67 -3.62 -13.59
C VAL A 374 -14.89 -2.88 -14.92
N THR A 375 -16.17 -2.67 -15.27
CA THR A 375 -16.50 -1.87 -16.45
C THR A 375 -16.47 -0.39 -16.08
N VAL A 376 -15.66 0.38 -16.81
CA VAL A 376 -15.50 1.82 -16.58
C VAL A 376 -16.06 2.60 -17.77
N SER A 377 -16.68 3.74 -17.53
CA SER A 377 -17.17 4.67 -18.55
C SER A 377 -16.85 6.12 -18.15
N GLY A 378 -16.80 7.03 -19.09
CA GLY A 378 -16.51 8.45 -18.86
C GLY A 378 -15.21 8.90 -19.50
N SER A 379 -14.37 9.62 -18.77
CA SER A 379 -13.07 10.12 -19.23
C SER A 379 -12.11 8.97 -19.58
N THR A 380 -11.12 9.25 -20.43
CA THR A 380 -9.99 8.33 -20.62
C THR A 380 -9.31 8.13 -19.26
N PHE A 381 -9.22 6.87 -18.84
CA PHE A 381 -8.78 6.53 -17.50
C PHE A 381 -7.80 5.37 -17.54
N VAL A 382 -6.58 5.66 -17.11
CA VAL A 382 -5.52 4.68 -16.89
C VAL A 382 -5.01 4.91 -15.46
N PRO A 383 -5.54 4.17 -14.47
CA PRO A 383 -5.15 4.39 -13.08
C PRO A 383 -3.67 4.09 -12.87
N GLN A 384 -3.05 4.87 -12.00
CA GLN A 384 -1.70 4.65 -11.51
C GLN A 384 -1.77 4.13 -10.06
N GLY A 385 -0.68 4.16 -9.30
CA GLY A 385 -0.55 3.58 -7.98
C GLY A 385 -1.57 4.02 -6.92
N GLY A 386 -2.08 5.25 -6.95
CA GLY A 386 -2.81 5.81 -5.82
C GLY A 386 -4.32 5.64 -5.87
N LEU A 387 -4.92 5.06 -4.82
CA LEU A 387 -6.36 4.93 -4.61
C LEU A 387 -6.78 5.41 -3.22
N ALA A 388 -7.75 6.31 -3.12
CA ALA A 388 -8.36 6.71 -1.85
C ALA A 388 -9.88 6.62 -1.90
N PHE A 389 -10.49 5.80 -1.02
CA PHE A 389 -11.95 5.69 -0.94
C PHE A 389 -12.51 6.63 0.13
N VAL A 390 -13.39 7.55 -0.28
CA VAL A 390 -14.06 8.50 0.60
C VAL A 390 -15.54 8.17 0.75
N ALA A 391 -15.93 7.81 1.96
CA ALA A 391 -17.32 7.46 2.25
C ALA A 391 -18.26 8.67 2.21
N GLY A 392 -19.45 8.49 1.68
CA GLY A 392 -20.53 9.49 1.76
C GLY A 392 -20.33 10.77 0.94
N PHE A 393 -19.22 10.90 0.20
CA PHE A 393 -19.00 12.01 -0.69
C PHE A 393 -19.59 11.75 -2.07
N THR A 394 -20.52 12.61 -2.48
CA THR A 394 -21.02 12.69 -3.86
C THR A 394 -20.68 14.09 -4.38
N PRO A 395 -19.66 14.26 -5.23
CA PRO A 395 -19.45 15.54 -5.91
C PRO A 395 -20.71 15.93 -6.68
N ASN A 396 -21.08 17.20 -6.60
CA ASN A 396 -22.24 17.74 -7.32
C ASN A 396 -22.01 17.77 -8.82
#